data_8132afe7b3508cef349ee5913ffc6fe3
#
_entry.id   8132afe7b3508cef349ee5913ffc6fe3
#
_cell.length_a   1.000
_cell.length_b   1.000
_cell.length_c   1.000
_cell.angle_alpha   90.00
_cell.angle_beta   90.00
_cell.angle_gamma   90.00
#
_symmetry.space_group_name_H-M   'P 1'
#
loop_
_entity.id
_entity.type
_entity.pdbx_description
1 polymer ?
#
loop_
_entity_poly.entity_id
_entity_poly.type
_entity_poly.pdbx_seq_one_letter_code
_entity_poly.pdbx_strand_id
1 'polypeptide(L)'
;GESCYGFIKMRNSYTASQFNNHTVLENIQVTAVHEFFHSIQFGYNCYEKFWFMEASATWSEDELYDNINDFYRYIPNFFSNPNHAIGTEGTFMYGTCIFFQYIDEHLGGRETIRKSWDYSRDYASPVNDISFLAIDAALQENNFSFEIAYNQMRIANQILSSSENAGVYSYEEADGYLTVVSPPPKEDYFFFEKGDIESIDNYSLQLYESHYYSLST
;
A
#
# COMPACT_ATOMS: atom_id res chain seq x y z
N GLY A 1 -1.10 25.41 0.09
CA GLY A 1 -0.96 24.41 1.14
C GLY A 1 -0.12 24.92 2.29
N GLU A 2 -0.38 24.47 3.48
CA GLU A 2 0.46 24.80 4.64
C GLU A 2 1.54 23.72 4.75
N SER A 3 2.80 24.13 4.58
CA SER A 3 3.95 23.30 4.89
C SER A 3 4.32 23.43 6.36
N CYS A 4 4.74 22.32 6.96
CA CYS A 4 5.21 22.28 8.34
C CYS A 4 6.70 22.04 8.38
N TYR A 5 7.32 22.47 9.49
CA TYR A 5 8.68 22.07 9.81
C TYR A 5 8.64 20.79 10.63
N GLY A 6 9.45 19.82 10.24
CA GLY A 6 9.64 18.57 10.98
C GLY A 6 11.03 18.51 11.62
N PHE A 7 11.17 17.59 12.55
CA PHE A 7 12.47 17.14 13.05
C PHE A 7 12.47 15.60 13.12
N ILE A 8 13.60 14.99 12.83
CA ILE A 8 13.75 13.55 12.89
C ILE A 8 14.18 13.13 14.28
N LYS A 9 13.45 12.18 14.87
CA LYS A 9 13.80 11.60 16.17
C LYS A 9 14.07 10.10 15.98
N MET A 10 15.34 9.76 16.04
CA MET A 10 15.79 8.36 15.95
C MET A 10 15.91 7.73 17.34
N ARG A 11 15.70 6.40 17.40
CA ARG A 11 16.00 5.62 18.60
C ARG A 11 17.51 5.57 18.81
N ASN A 12 17.92 5.47 20.08
CA ASN A 12 19.32 5.28 20.45
C ASN A 12 19.70 3.81 20.63
N SER A 13 18.76 2.88 20.46
CA SER A 13 18.99 1.44 20.60
C SER A 13 18.01 0.63 19.75
N TYR A 14 18.53 -0.38 19.07
CA TYR A 14 17.80 -1.34 18.23
C TYR A 14 18.02 -2.78 18.71
N THR A 15 18.09 -2.99 20.04
CA THR A 15 18.31 -4.29 20.66
C THR A 15 17.02 -4.99 21.12
N ALA A 16 15.86 -4.33 21.01
CA ALA A 16 14.58 -4.95 21.33
C ALA A 16 14.20 -6.02 20.30
N SER A 17 13.44 -7.03 20.73
CA SER A 17 13.08 -8.21 19.91
C SER A 17 12.41 -7.87 18.57
N GLN A 18 11.70 -6.76 18.49
CA GLN A 18 11.07 -6.27 17.26
C GLN A 18 12.05 -5.89 16.15
N PHE A 19 13.35 -5.76 16.47
CA PHE A 19 14.42 -5.41 15.52
C PHE A 19 15.33 -6.60 15.18
N ASN A 20 15.02 -7.81 15.66
CA ASN A 20 15.90 -8.95 15.51
C ASN A 20 15.99 -9.52 14.09
N ASN A 21 15.10 -9.10 13.18
CA ASN A 21 15.09 -9.57 11.80
C ASN A 21 16.21 -8.94 10.96
N HIS A 22 16.74 -7.80 11.40
CA HIS A 22 17.77 -7.04 10.71
C HIS A 22 18.93 -6.69 11.64
N THR A 23 20.07 -6.39 11.06
CA THR A 23 21.21 -5.84 11.81
C THR A 23 20.87 -4.45 12.37
N VAL A 24 21.65 -3.99 13.35
CA VAL A 24 21.47 -2.63 13.89
C VAL A 24 21.59 -1.57 12.81
N LEU A 25 22.53 -1.75 11.85
CA LEU A 25 22.71 -0.81 10.75
C LEU A 25 21.50 -0.78 9.82
N GLU A 26 21.01 -1.93 9.40
CA GLU A 26 19.81 -2.03 8.56
C GLU A 26 18.60 -1.38 9.22
N ASN A 27 18.36 -1.67 10.50
CA ASN A 27 17.28 -1.01 11.25
C ASN A 27 17.44 0.52 11.29
N ILE A 28 18.68 1.04 11.43
CA ILE A 28 18.94 2.48 11.38
C ILE A 28 18.66 3.02 9.99
N GLN A 29 19.06 2.32 8.93
CA GLN A 29 18.90 2.74 7.53
C GLN A 29 17.42 2.90 7.17
N VAL A 30 16.61 1.85 7.35
CA VAL A 30 15.17 1.92 7.02
C VAL A 30 14.44 2.95 7.88
N THR A 31 14.69 2.99 9.20
CA THR A 31 14.08 4.01 10.07
C THR A 31 14.47 5.43 9.65
N ALA A 32 15.73 5.65 9.27
CA ALA A 32 16.18 6.98 8.85
C ALA A 32 15.51 7.44 7.56
N VAL A 33 15.33 6.54 6.59
CA VAL A 33 14.61 6.83 5.34
C VAL A 33 13.14 7.14 5.63
N HIS A 34 12.48 6.31 6.41
CA HIS A 34 11.08 6.48 6.82
C HIS A 34 10.86 7.88 7.43
N GLU A 35 11.61 8.21 8.45
CA GLU A 35 11.50 9.50 9.16
C GLU A 35 11.91 10.70 8.28
N PHE A 36 12.89 10.49 7.39
CA PHE A 36 13.29 11.53 6.44
C PHE A 36 12.19 11.77 5.41
N PHE A 37 11.53 10.72 4.95
CA PHE A 37 10.41 10.84 4.02
C PHE A 37 9.25 11.64 4.65
N HIS A 38 8.94 11.45 5.94
CA HIS A 38 7.98 12.30 6.66
C HIS A 38 8.37 13.78 6.63
N SER A 39 9.65 14.11 6.73
CA SER A 39 10.09 15.52 6.64
C SER A 39 9.86 16.12 5.24
N ILE A 40 9.94 15.29 4.18
CA ILE A 40 9.59 15.68 2.81
C ILE A 40 8.07 15.87 2.69
N GLN A 41 7.27 14.92 3.16
CA GLN A 41 5.81 14.98 3.18
C GLN A 41 5.29 16.25 3.86
N PHE A 42 5.88 16.63 4.99
CA PHE A 42 5.54 17.87 5.70
C PHE A 42 5.83 19.14 4.89
N GLY A 43 6.77 19.08 3.96
CA GLY A 43 7.01 20.15 2.99
C GLY A 43 5.90 20.28 1.95
N TYR A 44 5.18 19.19 1.68
CA TYR A 44 4.03 19.16 0.78
C TYR A 44 2.72 19.47 1.53
N ASN A 45 2.34 18.61 2.47
CA ASN A 45 1.10 18.72 3.23
C ASN A 45 1.20 18.00 4.58
N CYS A 46 1.29 18.75 5.68
CA CYS A 46 1.37 18.18 7.02
C CYS A 46 0.01 17.81 7.64
N TYR A 47 -1.09 18.03 6.92
CA TYR A 47 -2.44 17.66 7.35
C TYR A 47 -2.97 16.40 6.67
N GLU A 48 -2.09 15.71 5.92
CA GLU A 48 -2.49 14.50 5.21
C GLU A 48 -2.83 13.37 6.18
N LYS A 49 -3.58 12.38 5.70
CA LYS A 49 -3.97 11.21 6.49
C LYS A 49 -2.77 10.32 6.80
N PHE A 50 -2.75 9.79 8.00
CA PHE A 50 -1.66 8.94 8.45
C PHE A 50 -1.46 7.71 7.56
N TRP A 51 -2.53 7.10 7.06
CA TRP A 51 -2.39 5.95 6.17
C TRP A 51 -1.57 6.26 4.91
N PHE A 52 -1.80 7.43 4.29
CA PHE A 52 -1.05 7.83 3.10
C PHE A 52 0.40 8.20 3.47
N MET A 53 0.59 8.88 4.60
CA MET A 53 1.91 9.23 5.10
C MET A 53 2.75 7.98 5.39
N GLU A 54 2.24 7.08 6.22
CA GLU A 54 2.95 5.89 6.65
C GLU A 54 3.17 4.87 5.51
N ALA A 55 2.16 4.64 4.68
CA ALA A 55 2.27 3.72 3.57
C ALA A 55 3.32 4.17 2.55
N SER A 56 3.34 5.46 2.18
CA SER A 56 4.35 5.96 1.23
C SER A 56 5.73 6.14 1.86
N ALA A 57 5.83 6.36 3.18
CA ALA A 57 7.11 6.33 3.89
C ALA A 57 7.67 4.90 3.95
N THR A 58 6.83 3.90 4.22
CA THR A 58 7.24 2.49 4.21
C THR A 58 7.66 2.04 2.82
N TRP A 59 6.95 2.44 1.75
CA TRP A 59 7.39 2.22 0.38
C TRP A 59 8.78 2.82 0.11
N SER A 60 9.08 4.01 0.62
CA SER A 60 10.38 4.66 0.41
C SER A 60 11.54 3.96 1.08
N GLU A 61 11.30 3.16 2.13
CA GLU A 61 12.32 2.34 2.77
C GLU A 61 12.89 1.32 1.78
N ASP A 62 12.01 0.64 1.07
CA ASP A 62 12.32 -0.35 0.07
C ASP A 62 13.01 0.26 -1.16
N GLU A 63 12.48 1.37 -1.66
CA GLU A 63 13.06 2.13 -2.77
C GLU A 63 14.52 2.54 -2.57
N LEU A 64 14.95 2.78 -1.35
CA LEU A 64 16.31 3.21 -1.02
C LEU A 64 17.20 2.09 -0.52
N TYR A 65 16.61 1.06 0.05
CA TYR A 65 17.32 -0.09 0.62
C TYR A 65 16.63 -1.41 0.28
N ASP A 66 16.46 -1.65 -1.00
CA ASP A 66 15.84 -2.81 -1.65
C ASP A 66 16.20 -4.18 -1.01
N ASN A 67 17.40 -4.33 -0.48
CA ASN A 67 17.81 -5.57 0.20
C ASN A 67 17.32 -5.69 1.66
N ILE A 68 16.67 -4.66 2.20
CA ILE A 68 16.22 -4.63 3.60
C ILE A 68 14.69 -4.66 3.64
N ASN A 69 14.12 -5.76 3.36
CA ASN A 69 12.67 -5.98 3.29
C ASN A 69 11.96 -5.80 4.66
N ASP A 70 12.15 -4.66 5.34
CA ASP A 70 11.57 -4.41 6.67
C ASP A 70 10.04 -4.38 6.64
N PHE A 71 9.46 -3.92 5.53
CA PHE A 71 8.01 -3.88 5.34
C PHE A 71 7.34 -5.27 5.32
N TYR A 72 8.11 -6.36 5.13
CA TYR A 72 7.59 -7.73 5.22
C TYR A 72 6.95 -8.04 6.57
N ARG A 73 7.28 -7.32 7.63
CA ARG A 73 6.63 -7.45 8.94
C ARG A 73 5.21 -6.88 8.98
N TYR A 74 4.85 -6.01 8.03
CA TYR A 74 3.55 -5.32 8.01
C TYR A 74 2.57 -5.91 7.01
N ILE A 75 3.06 -6.41 5.86
CA ILE A 75 2.20 -6.93 4.79
C ILE A 75 1.32 -8.11 5.23
N PRO A 76 1.68 -8.98 6.20
CA PRO A 76 0.78 -10.03 6.68
C PRO A 76 -0.55 -9.49 7.21
N ASN A 77 -0.54 -8.35 7.89
CA ASN A 77 -1.77 -7.73 8.37
C ASN A 77 -2.65 -7.22 7.21
N PHE A 78 -2.05 -6.64 6.18
CA PHE A 78 -2.76 -6.17 4.99
C PHE A 78 -3.38 -7.32 4.19
N PHE A 79 -2.60 -8.38 3.91
CA PHE A 79 -3.06 -9.54 3.15
C PHE A 79 -4.13 -10.36 3.87
N SER A 80 -4.05 -10.46 5.19
CA SER A 80 -5.01 -11.25 6.01
C SER A 80 -6.34 -10.55 6.24
N ASN A 81 -6.43 -9.24 6.01
CA ASN A 81 -7.62 -8.44 6.27
C ASN A 81 -8.09 -7.68 5.01
N PRO A 82 -8.42 -8.39 3.92
CA PRO A 82 -8.81 -7.75 2.66
C PRO A 82 -10.08 -6.89 2.79
N ASN A 83 -10.91 -7.18 3.77
CA ASN A 83 -12.14 -6.46 4.10
C ASN A 83 -11.91 -5.15 4.89
N HIS A 84 -10.66 -4.81 5.21
CA HIS A 84 -10.36 -3.48 5.72
C HIS A 84 -10.24 -2.48 4.56
N ALA A 85 -10.84 -1.30 4.72
CA ALA A 85 -10.64 -0.20 3.79
C ALA A 85 -9.16 0.18 3.70
N ILE A 86 -8.67 0.52 2.53
CA ILE A 86 -7.25 0.85 2.30
C ILE A 86 -6.75 1.98 3.21
N GLY A 87 -7.61 2.91 3.60
CA GLY A 87 -7.29 4.01 4.51
C GLY A 87 -7.34 3.65 5.99
N THR A 88 -7.44 2.36 6.35
CA THR A 88 -7.47 1.92 7.76
C THR A 88 -6.13 2.21 8.42
N GLU A 89 -6.18 2.91 9.54
CA GLU A 89 -4.99 3.29 10.33
C GLU A 89 -4.52 2.15 11.26
N GLY A 90 -3.54 2.43 12.12
CA GLY A 90 -2.90 1.45 12.98
C GLY A 90 -1.82 0.67 12.23
N THR A 91 -1.57 -0.58 12.60
CA THR A 91 -0.52 -1.39 11.94
C THR A 91 -0.85 -1.74 10.49
N PHE A 92 -2.13 -1.66 10.09
CA PHE A 92 -2.57 -1.92 8.73
C PHE A 92 -2.01 -0.91 7.72
N MET A 93 -1.91 0.36 8.10
CA MET A 93 -1.46 1.44 7.21
C MET A 93 -0.04 1.24 6.68
N TYR A 94 0.86 0.61 7.46
CA TYR A 94 2.21 0.28 6.99
C TYR A 94 2.18 -0.78 5.90
N GLY A 95 1.33 -1.81 6.04
CA GLY A 95 1.15 -2.85 5.03
C GLY A 95 0.51 -2.34 3.74
N THR A 96 -0.16 -1.18 3.80
CA THR A 96 -0.71 -0.50 2.62
C THR A 96 0.39 0.00 1.66
N CYS A 97 1.68 -0.05 2.05
CA CYS A 97 2.82 0.21 1.15
C CYS A 97 2.75 -0.62 -0.14
N ILE A 98 2.13 -1.81 -0.11
CA ILE A 98 1.88 -2.64 -1.30
C ILE A 98 1.12 -1.88 -2.40
N PHE A 99 0.26 -0.95 -2.05
CA PHE A 99 -0.42 -0.11 -3.05
C PHE A 99 0.55 0.83 -3.75
N PHE A 100 1.54 1.36 -3.03
CA PHE A 100 2.57 2.22 -3.61
C PHE A 100 3.61 1.41 -4.39
N GLN A 101 3.96 0.20 -3.97
CA GLN A 101 4.74 -0.74 -4.78
C GLN A 101 4.03 -1.01 -6.11
N TYR A 102 2.73 -1.31 -6.07
CA TYR A 102 1.93 -1.54 -7.26
C TYR A 102 1.90 -0.31 -8.21
N ILE A 103 1.74 0.89 -7.67
CA ILE A 103 1.80 2.14 -8.47
C ILE A 103 3.18 2.29 -9.10
N ASP A 104 4.23 2.03 -8.35
CA ASP A 104 5.60 2.18 -8.84
C ASP A 104 5.90 1.20 -9.96
N GLU A 105 5.59 -0.06 -9.79
CA GLU A 105 5.86 -1.09 -10.80
C GLU A 105 5.01 -0.95 -12.07
N HIS A 106 3.74 -0.48 -11.98
CA HIS A 106 2.78 -0.61 -13.08
C HIS A 106 2.09 0.68 -13.51
N LEU A 107 2.07 1.73 -12.71
CA LEU A 107 1.17 2.87 -12.92
C LEU A 107 1.92 4.21 -13.02
N GLY A 108 3.11 4.19 -13.61
CA GLY A 108 3.90 5.39 -13.90
C GLY A 108 5.05 5.66 -12.93
N GLY A 109 5.36 4.70 -12.06
CA GLY A 109 6.56 4.73 -11.26
C GLY A 109 6.50 5.71 -10.08
N ARG A 110 7.66 5.89 -9.45
CA ARG A 110 7.86 6.83 -8.35
C ARG A 110 7.41 8.27 -8.66
N GLU A 111 7.36 8.62 -9.94
CA GLU A 111 6.90 9.95 -10.36
C GLU A 111 5.40 10.12 -10.09
N THR A 112 4.58 9.08 -10.26
CA THR A 112 3.15 9.11 -9.90
C THR A 112 2.98 9.31 -8.40
N ILE A 113 3.80 8.65 -7.58
CA ILE A 113 3.78 8.81 -6.13
C ILE A 113 4.19 10.23 -5.73
N ARG A 114 5.25 10.76 -6.33
CA ARG A 114 5.67 12.16 -6.11
C ARG A 114 4.55 13.14 -6.47
N LYS A 115 3.88 12.94 -7.62
CA LYS A 115 2.77 13.79 -8.06
C LYS A 115 1.56 13.71 -7.14
N SER A 116 1.29 12.56 -6.54
CA SER A 116 0.22 12.47 -5.54
C SER A 116 0.48 13.41 -4.35
N TRP A 117 1.74 13.60 -3.97
CA TRP A 117 2.12 14.60 -2.97
C TRP A 117 2.04 16.05 -3.47
N ASP A 118 2.35 16.32 -4.76
CA ASP A 118 2.09 17.63 -5.38
C ASP A 118 0.60 17.99 -5.31
N TYR A 119 -0.28 17.06 -5.70
CA TYR A 119 -1.73 17.27 -5.62
C TYR A 119 -2.22 17.40 -4.18
N SER A 120 -1.68 16.62 -3.25
CA SER A 120 -1.97 16.76 -1.82
C SER A 120 -1.62 18.16 -1.31
N ARG A 121 -0.47 18.72 -1.71
CA ARG A 121 -0.09 20.11 -1.41
C ARG A 121 -1.09 21.12 -1.98
N ASP A 122 -1.49 20.93 -3.24
CA ASP A 122 -2.34 21.89 -3.95
C ASP A 122 -3.78 21.87 -3.42
N TYR A 123 -4.23 20.73 -2.89
CA TYR A 123 -5.55 20.57 -2.26
C TYR A 123 -5.52 20.67 -0.73
N ALA A 124 -4.37 20.92 -0.12
CA ALA A 124 -4.18 20.86 1.32
C ALA A 124 -5.26 21.64 2.09
N SER A 125 -5.86 20.97 3.06
CA SER A 125 -6.87 21.53 3.93
C SER A 125 -6.86 20.81 5.28
N PRO A 126 -6.86 21.56 6.41
CA PRO A 126 -6.87 20.95 7.73
C PRO A 126 -8.20 20.24 8.10
N VAL A 127 -9.22 20.38 7.27
CA VAL A 127 -10.56 19.84 7.56
C VAL A 127 -11.05 18.79 6.57
N ASN A 128 -10.36 18.62 5.42
CA ASN A 128 -10.75 17.69 4.36
C ASN A 128 -9.72 16.59 4.19
N ASP A 129 -10.20 15.35 4.16
CA ASP A 129 -9.42 14.22 3.69
C ASP A 129 -9.36 14.28 2.16
N ILE A 130 -8.18 14.48 1.64
CA ILE A 130 -7.93 14.60 0.20
C ILE A 130 -7.02 13.52 -0.36
N SER A 131 -6.53 12.59 0.48
CA SER A 131 -5.56 11.57 0.08
C SER A 131 -5.98 10.80 -1.18
N PHE A 132 -7.22 10.30 -1.22
CA PHE A 132 -7.74 9.57 -2.38
C PHE A 132 -7.83 10.46 -3.64
N LEU A 133 -8.25 11.72 -3.50
CA LEU A 133 -8.35 12.65 -4.62
C LEU A 133 -6.98 13.01 -5.17
N ALA A 134 -5.99 13.19 -4.31
CA ALA A 134 -4.62 13.52 -4.71
C ALA A 134 -3.94 12.35 -5.46
N ILE A 135 -4.13 11.13 -4.97
CA ILE A 135 -3.62 9.93 -5.64
C ILE A 135 -4.34 9.71 -6.97
N ASP A 136 -5.67 9.85 -7.00
CA ASP A 136 -6.47 9.71 -8.22
C ASP A 136 -6.02 10.71 -9.29
N ALA A 137 -5.83 11.99 -8.92
CA ALA A 137 -5.35 13.02 -9.84
C ALA A 137 -3.97 12.68 -10.43
N ALA A 138 -3.05 12.15 -9.63
CA ALA A 138 -1.73 11.72 -10.10
C ALA A 138 -1.83 10.52 -11.06
N LEU A 139 -2.68 9.55 -10.76
CA LEU A 139 -2.91 8.39 -11.61
C LEU A 139 -3.55 8.77 -12.95
N GLN A 140 -4.45 9.75 -12.97
CA GLN A 140 -5.10 10.23 -14.19
C GLN A 140 -4.11 10.81 -15.21
N GLU A 141 -2.96 11.33 -14.79
CA GLU A 141 -1.92 11.76 -15.72
C GLU A 141 -1.35 10.60 -16.56
N ASN A 142 -1.45 9.38 -16.07
CA ASN A 142 -1.05 8.15 -16.76
C ASN A 142 -2.25 7.35 -17.30
N ASN A 143 -3.43 7.96 -17.39
CA ASN A 143 -4.70 7.36 -17.84
C ASN A 143 -5.22 6.24 -16.95
N PHE A 144 -4.89 6.25 -15.66
CA PHE A 144 -5.46 5.38 -14.65
C PHE A 144 -6.38 6.18 -13.71
N SER A 145 -7.20 5.48 -12.94
CA SER A 145 -7.93 6.05 -11.81
C SER A 145 -7.56 5.30 -10.53
N PHE A 146 -7.88 5.87 -9.39
CA PHE A 146 -7.72 5.18 -8.10
C PHE A 146 -8.47 3.85 -8.08
N GLU A 147 -9.69 3.81 -8.62
CA GLU A 147 -10.49 2.59 -8.70
C GLU A 147 -9.80 1.51 -9.55
N ILE A 148 -9.28 1.87 -10.73
CA ILE A 148 -8.55 0.93 -11.59
C ILE A 148 -7.30 0.43 -10.88
N ALA A 149 -6.49 1.31 -10.32
CA ALA A 149 -5.27 0.98 -9.60
C ALA A 149 -5.54 0.03 -8.43
N TYR A 150 -6.54 0.36 -7.62
CA TYR A 150 -6.94 -0.44 -6.48
C TYR A 150 -7.42 -1.84 -6.89
N ASN A 151 -8.30 -1.93 -7.87
CA ASN A 151 -8.82 -3.22 -8.35
C ASN A 151 -7.72 -4.10 -8.95
N GLN A 152 -6.82 -3.53 -9.75
CA GLN A 152 -5.70 -4.27 -10.32
C GLN A 152 -4.74 -4.76 -9.24
N MET A 153 -4.37 -3.92 -8.28
CA MET A 153 -3.57 -4.32 -7.12
C MET A 153 -4.22 -5.46 -6.33
N ARG A 154 -5.55 -5.40 -6.11
CA ARG A 154 -6.26 -6.47 -5.40
C ARG A 154 -6.23 -7.80 -6.16
N ILE A 155 -6.29 -7.76 -7.49
CA ILE A 155 -6.11 -8.97 -8.33
C ILE A 155 -4.67 -9.48 -8.23
N ALA A 156 -3.67 -8.57 -8.31
CA ALA A 156 -2.27 -8.92 -8.15
C ALA A 156 -1.98 -9.58 -6.80
N ASN A 157 -2.59 -9.08 -5.72
CA ASN A 157 -2.49 -9.68 -4.38
C ASN A 157 -3.03 -11.12 -4.34
N GLN A 158 -4.08 -11.42 -5.11
CA GLN A 158 -4.66 -12.76 -5.16
C GLN A 158 -3.81 -13.72 -6.01
N ILE A 159 -3.16 -13.21 -7.07
CA ILE A 159 -2.28 -13.99 -7.95
C ILE A 159 -0.92 -14.20 -7.29
N LEU A 160 -0.37 -13.15 -6.71
CA LEU A 160 0.88 -13.10 -5.95
C LEU A 160 2.02 -13.83 -6.69
N SER A 161 2.42 -13.29 -7.83
CA SER A 161 3.39 -13.90 -8.75
C SER A 161 4.42 -12.88 -9.22
N SER A 162 5.69 -13.29 -9.29
CA SER A 162 6.79 -12.54 -9.92
C SER A 162 6.97 -12.89 -11.41
N SER A 163 6.10 -13.77 -11.96
CA SER A 163 6.19 -14.17 -13.35
C SER A 163 5.79 -13.07 -14.32
N GLU A 164 6.60 -12.79 -15.33
CA GLU A 164 6.27 -11.89 -16.43
C GLU A 164 4.94 -12.26 -17.15
N ASN A 165 4.54 -13.52 -17.11
CA ASN A 165 3.26 -13.97 -17.68
C ASN A 165 2.04 -13.44 -16.91
N ALA A 166 2.19 -12.98 -15.68
CA ALA A 166 1.13 -12.33 -14.92
C ALA A 166 0.89 -10.87 -15.38
N GLY A 167 1.83 -10.29 -16.14
CA GLY A 167 1.74 -8.93 -16.68
C GLY A 167 1.51 -7.91 -15.57
N VAL A 168 0.49 -7.07 -15.73
CA VAL A 168 0.14 -6.04 -14.74
C VAL A 168 -0.35 -6.59 -13.38
N TYR A 169 -0.47 -7.90 -13.23
CA TYR A 169 -0.88 -8.56 -11.98
C TYR A 169 0.30 -9.25 -11.28
N SER A 170 1.53 -8.86 -11.59
CA SER A 170 2.73 -9.33 -10.92
C SER A 170 3.22 -8.35 -9.87
N TYR A 171 4.14 -8.81 -9.03
CA TYR A 171 5.03 -7.98 -8.23
C TYR A 171 6.46 -8.48 -8.45
N GLU A 172 7.40 -7.58 -8.60
CA GLU A 172 8.81 -7.93 -8.76
C GLU A 172 9.28 -8.84 -7.62
N GLU A 173 8.86 -8.55 -6.40
CA GLU A 173 9.24 -9.26 -5.18
C GLU A 173 8.22 -10.31 -4.70
N ALA A 174 7.24 -10.71 -5.50
CA ALA A 174 6.19 -11.66 -5.04
C ALA A 174 6.75 -12.94 -4.41
N ASP A 175 7.87 -13.45 -4.90
CA ASP A 175 8.53 -14.64 -4.33
C ASP A 175 9.01 -14.40 -2.89
N GLY A 176 9.47 -13.18 -2.60
CA GLY A 176 9.80 -12.72 -1.26
C GLY A 176 8.54 -12.59 -0.38
N TYR A 177 7.50 -11.96 -0.90
CA TYR A 177 6.23 -11.82 -0.18
C TYR A 177 5.65 -13.17 0.25
N LEU A 178 5.73 -14.19 -0.61
CA LEU A 178 5.26 -15.55 -0.33
C LEU A 178 5.97 -16.21 0.87
N THR A 179 7.09 -15.67 1.33
CA THR A 179 7.77 -16.16 2.54
C THR A 179 7.07 -15.72 3.83
N VAL A 180 6.24 -14.67 3.77
CA VAL A 180 5.59 -14.06 4.94
C VAL A 180 4.08 -13.94 4.80
N VAL A 181 3.53 -14.01 3.58
CA VAL A 181 2.08 -13.95 3.33
C VAL A 181 1.60 -15.09 2.45
N SER A 182 0.30 -15.29 2.45
CA SER A 182 -0.44 -16.04 1.43
C SER A 182 -1.39 -15.11 0.70
N PRO A 183 -1.88 -15.47 -0.48
CA PRO A 183 -2.96 -14.71 -1.11
C PRO A 183 -4.12 -14.46 -0.14
N PRO A 184 -4.79 -13.30 -0.24
CA PRO A 184 -5.88 -12.96 0.67
C PRO A 184 -6.93 -14.06 0.81
N PRO A 185 -7.52 -14.25 2.00
CA PRO A 185 -8.53 -15.27 2.22
C PRO A 185 -9.75 -15.00 1.34
N LYS A 186 -10.40 -16.07 0.90
CA LYS A 186 -11.66 -16.02 0.17
C LYS A 186 -12.83 -16.17 1.14
N GLU A 187 -13.85 -15.35 0.95
CA GLU A 187 -15.05 -15.35 1.79
C GLU A 187 -15.88 -16.62 1.61
N ASP A 188 -16.05 -17.03 0.34
CA ASP A 188 -16.88 -18.19 -0.01
C ASP A 188 -16.47 -18.82 -1.35
N TYR A 189 -17.09 -19.96 -1.65
CA TYR A 189 -16.89 -20.72 -2.88
C TYR A 189 -18.25 -20.96 -3.54
N PHE A 190 -18.39 -20.50 -4.78
CA PHE A 190 -19.59 -20.70 -5.58
C PHE A 190 -19.32 -21.72 -6.68
N PHE A 191 -20.23 -22.69 -6.82
CA PHE A 191 -20.22 -23.65 -7.91
C PHE A 191 -21.38 -23.35 -8.84
N PHE A 192 -21.10 -23.22 -10.11
CA PHE A 192 -22.10 -22.92 -11.14
C PHE A 192 -22.20 -24.03 -12.12
N GLU A 193 -23.42 -24.47 -12.42
CA GLU A 193 -23.73 -25.24 -13.64
C GLU A 193 -24.17 -24.28 -14.75
N LYS A 194 -24.15 -24.79 -16.00
CA LYS A 194 -24.54 -23.95 -17.14
C LYS A 194 -25.99 -23.50 -17.02
N GLY A 195 -26.19 -22.22 -16.82
CA GLY A 195 -27.53 -21.61 -16.72
C GLY A 195 -27.88 -21.19 -15.30
N ASP A 196 -27.04 -21.46 -14.30
CA ASP A 196 -27.25 -20.99 -12.94
C ASP A 196 -27.02 -19.48 -12.85
N ILE A 197 -27.79 -18.86 -11.98
CA ILE A 197 -27.63 -17.46 -11.58
C ILE A 197 -27.61 -17.46 -10.06
N GLU A 198 -26.49 -17.04 -9.52
CA GLU A 198 -26.33 -16.80 -8.09
C GLU A 198 -26.26 -15.30 -7.83
N SER A 199 -26.88 -14.86 -6.75
CA SER A 199 -26.78 -13.50 -6.26
C SER A 199 -26.21 -13.49 -4.85
N ILE A 200 -25.30 -12.58 -4.59
CA ILE A 200 -24.82 -12.30 -3.23
C ILE A 200 -25.69 -11.17 -2.70
N ASP A 201 -26.76 -11.55 -2.01
CA ASP A 201 -27.72 -10.61 -1.44
C ASP A 201 -27.23 -10.08 -0.09
N ASN A 202 -27.58 -8.83 0.22
CA ASN A 202 -27.28 -8.12 1.48
C ASN A 202 -25.80 -7.89 1.77
N TYR A 203 -24.97 -7.81 0.74
CA TYR A 203 -23.58 -7.44 0.90
C TYR A 203 -23.43 -5.92 0.95
N SER A 204 -22.83 -5.41 2.01
CA SER A 204 -22.49 -4.00 2.17
C SER A 204 -20.96 -3.88 2.15
N LEU A 205 -20.40 -3.36 1.08
CA LEU A 205 -18.98 -2.99 1.02
C LEU A 205 -18.80 -1.58 1.57
N GLN A 206 -17.86 -1.41 2.48
CA GLN A 206 -17.36 -0.08 2.81
C GLN A 206 -16.51 0.44 1.63
N LEU A 207 -16.34 1.74 1.57
CA LEU A 207 -15.52 2.34 0.53
C LEU A 207 -14.07 1.80 0.61
N TYR A 208 -13.59 1.24 -0.52
CA TYR A 208 -12.26 0.64 -0.62
C TYR A 208 -12.00 -0.58 0.28
N GLU A 209 -13.03 -1.34 0.58
CA GLU A 209 -12.92 -2.74 1.01
C GLU A 209 -12.82 -3.68 -0.19
N SER A 210 -12.37 -4.89 0.05
CA SER A 210 -12.37 -5.96 -0.97
C SER A 210 -12.71 -7.30 -0.36
N HIS A 211 -13.49 -8.06 -1.11
CA HIS A 211 -13.85 -9.43 -0.78
C HIS A 211 -13.50 -10.34 -1.95
N TYR A 212 -12.98 -11.50 -1.65
CA TYR A 212 -12.58 -12.49 -2.64
C TYR A 212 -13.47 -13.69 -2.58
N TYR A 213 -13.89 -14.15 -3.75
CA TYR A 213 -14.71 -15.36 -3.90
C TYR A 213 -14.07 -16.33 -4.89
N SER A 214 -14.26 -17.62 -4.68
CA SER A 214 -13.88 -18.63 -5.63
C SER A 214 -15.08 -19.03 -6.45
N LEU A 215 -14.92 -19.03 -7.77
CA LEU A 215 -15.95 -19.47 -8.71
C LEU A 215 -15.42 -20.71 -9.42
N SER A 216 -16.24 -21.77 -9.52
CA SER A 216 -15.93 -22.96 -10.29
C SER A 216 -17.18 -23.44 -11.05
N THR A 217 -16.93 -24.08 -12.17
CA THR A 217 -17.93 -24.69 -13.05
C THR A 217 -17.77 -26.19 -13.10
#